data_e6cc79a8b24f77ecf6ceb4e222b3a490
#
_entry.id   e6cc79a8b24f77ecf6ceb4e222b3a490
#
_cell.length_a   1.000
_cell.length_b   1.000
_cell.length_c   1.000
_cell.angle_alpha   90.00
_cell.angle_beta   90.00
_cell.angle_gamma   90.00
#
_symmetry.space_group_name_H-M   'P 1'
#
loop_
_entity.id
_entity.type
_entity.pdbx_description
1 polymer ?
#
loop_
_entity_poly.entity_id
_entity_poly.type
_entity_poly.pdbx_seq_one_letter_code
_entity_poly.pdbx_strand_id
1 'polypeptide(L)'
;MRLTLHLAALLLTGCASPNLAVPEPPPPPPGTTRTCTLIGCGSGMTLDLPVDATLAQLRAGAFTMCRNGSCFRSRLEGFRPDREQGFLQLKMPKEAGRFPLMELSTKPLPTGGTEVRVSYGTDPEMLKQGDIYRVTFQAVDGRTLGEFRGTAQYQKVEPNGPDCGTCYHVYFKRTP
;
A
#
# COMPACT_ATOMS: atom_id res chain seq x y z
N MET A 1 11.25 24.97 -60.37
CA MET A 1 10.77 25.34 -59.03
C MET A 1 11.66 24.65 -58.00
N ARG A 2 12.54 25.39 -57.34
CA ARG A 2 13.45 24.88 -56.28
C ARG A 2 12.86 25.29 -54.92
N LEU A 3 12.43 24.31 -54.11
CA LEU A 3 11.93 24.51 -52.74
C LEU A 3 13.12 24.49 -51.79
N THR A 4 13.42 25.62 -51.19
CA THR A 4 14.42 25.78 -50.16
C THR A 4 13.80 25.47 -48.80
N LEU A 5 14.24 24.38 -48.14
CA LEU A 5 13.84 24.02 -46.78
C LEU A 5 14.71 24.80 -45.78
N HIS A 6 14.12 25.69 -45.00
CA HIS A 6 14.78 26.32 -43.87
C HIS A 6 14.61 25.46 -42.61
N LEU A 7 15.73 24.94 -42.14
CA LEU A 7 15.82 24.22 -40.86
C LEU A 7 15.96 25.24 -39.72
N ALA A 8 14.92 25.40 -38.90
CA ALA A 8 14.99 26.22 -37.70
C ALA A 8 15.47 25.38 -36.55
N ALA A 9 16.70 25.65 -36.08
CA ALA A 9 17.27 25.03 -34.88
C ALA A 9 16.70 25.72 -33.62
N LEU A 10 15.85 25.02 -32.89
CA LEU A 10 15.39 25.42 -31.55
C LEU A 10 16.46 25.10 -30.50
N LEU A 11 17.12 26.12 -30.00
CA LEU A 11 18.02 26.05 -28.85
C LEU A 11 17.17 25.93 -27.57
N LEU A 12 17.10 24.72 -27.01
CA LEU A 12 16.55 24.46 -25.68
C LEU A 12 17.57 24.88 -24.62
N THR A 13 17.46 26.09 -24.10
CA THR A 13 18.16 26.51 -22.90
C THR A 13 17.55 25.83 -21.68
N GLY A 14 18.19 24.78 -21.20
CA GLY A 14 17.85 24.10 -19.96
C GLY A 14 18.09 25.01 -18.75
N CYS A 15 17.01 25.46 -18.08
CA CYS A 15 17.09 26.05 -16.75
C CYS A 15 17.52 24.97 -15.75
N ALA A 16 18.80 24.93 -15.41
CA ALA A 16 19.30 24.18 -14.26
C ALA A 16 18.77 24.89 -12.99
N SER A 17 17.79 24.30 -12.32
CA SER A 17 17.35 24.75 -10.99
C SER A 17 18.50 24.51 -10.00
N PRO A 18 18.96 25.53 -9.25
CA PRO A 18 19.93 25.31 -8.19
C PRO A 18 19.29 24.41 -7.12
N ASN A 19 19.91 23.26 -6.88
CA ASN A 19 19.60 22.44 -5.71
C ASN A 19 19.90 23.27 -4.46
N LEU A 20 18.87 23.90 -3.88
CA LEU A 20 18.96 24.48 -2.55
C LEU A 20 19.12 23.31 -1.57
N ALA A 21 20.35 23.01 -1.20
CA ALA A 21 20.64 22.11 -0.09
C ALA A 21 19.93 22.69 1.15
N VAL A 22 18.89 22.01 1.62
CA VAL A 22 18.27 22.34 2.91
C VAL A 22 19.33 22.11 3.96
N PRO A 23 19.71 23.14 4.77
CA PRO A 23 20.68 22.96 5.82
C PRO A 23 20.25 21.83 6.75
N GLU A 24 21.13 20.89 7.01
CA GLU A 24 20.89 19.83 7.98
C GLU A 24 20.65 20.47 9.36
N PRO A 25 19.56 20.13 10.07
CA PRO A 25 19.28 20.71 11.37
C PRO A 25 20.44 20.42 12.33
N PRO A 26 20.83 21.38 13.19
CA PRO A 26 21.93 21.19 14.10
C PRO A 26 21.66 19.98 15.02
N PRO A 27 22.71 19.21 15.37
CA PRO A 27 22.56 18.08 16.29
C PRO A 27 21.97 18.56 17.63
N PRO A 28 21.06 17.80 18.24
CA PRO A 28 20.46 18.18 19.53
C PRO A 28 21.55 18.26 20.60
N PRO A 29 21.41 19.19 21.54
CA PRO A 29 22.37 19.35 22.63
C PRO A 29 22.49 18.05 23.46
N PRO A 30 23.68 17.71 23.97
CA PRO A 30 23.92 16.50 24.73
C PRO A 30 23.03 16.53 26.00
N GLY A 31 22.30 15.42 26.24
CA GLY A 31 21.43 15.27 27.43
C GLY A 31 19.94 15.56 27.22
N THR A 32 19.50 15.91 26.02
CA THR A 32 18.06 15.96 25.70
C THR A 32 17.50 14.56 25.51
N THR A 33 16.74 14.08 26.49
CA THR A 33 15.88 12.90 26.33
C THR A 33 14.87 13.20 25.21
N ARG A 34 15.03 12.57 24.04
CA ARG A 34 14.03 12.65 22.97
C ARG A 34 12.75 11.99 23.46
N THR A 35 11.68 12.73 23.51
CA THR A 35 10.36 12.16 23.76
C THR A 35 9.83 11.61 22.44
N CYS A 36 9.85 10.30 22.28
CA CYS A 36 9.20 9.65 21.15
C CYS A 36 7.68 9.74 21.32
N THR A 37 6.96 10.18 20.31
CA THR A 37 5.50 10.10 20.33
C THR A 37 5.08 8.63 20.31
N LEU A 38 4.00 8.29 21.06
CA LEU A 38 3.48 6.91 21.11
C LEU A 38 2.74 6.49 19.83
N ILE A 39 2.91 7.22 18.74
CA ILE A 39 2.35 6.82 17.45
C ILE A 39 3.12 5.60 16.97
N GLY A 40 2.54 4.42 17.21
CA GLY A 40 3.05 3.18 16.65
C GLY A 40 3.04 3.26 15.12
N CYS A 41 4.09 2.77 14.48
CA CYS A 41 4.06 2.57 13.05
C CYS A 41 3.96 1.08 12.73
N GLY A 42 3.10 0.72 11.77
CA GLY A 42 2.99 -0.65 11.26
C GLY A 42 3.96 -0.89 10.11
N SER A 43 4.68 -2.00 10.16
CA SER A 43 5.45 -2.48 9.00
C SER A 43 4.59 -3.41 8.18
N GLY A 44 4.67 -3.32 6.84
CA GLY A 44 3.89 -4.18 5.97
C GLY A 44 3.56 -3.58 4.61
N MET A 45 2.34 -3.84 4.11
CA MET A 45 1.89 -3.33 2.83
C MET A 45 0.48 -2.74 2.91
N THR A 46 0.22 -1.74 2.08
CA THR A 46 -1.13 -1.28 1.74
C THR A 46 -1.33 -1.41 0.23
N LEU A 47 -2.48 -1.92 -0.16
CA LEU A 47 -2.91 -2.04 -1.56
C LEU A 47 -4.27 -1.40 -1.74
N ASP A 48 -4.40 -0.46 -2.68
CA ASP A 48 -5.69 0.01 -3.19
C ASP A 48 -5.99 -0.70 -4.52
N LEU A 49 -7.05 -1.51 -4.53
CA LEU A 49 -7.44 -2.33 -5.66
C LEU A 49 -8.88 -2.02 -6.07
N PRO A 50 -9.12 -1.47 -7.28
CA PRO A 50 -10.45 -1.40 -7.86
C PRO A 50 -10.94 -2.81 -8.21
N VAL A 51 -12.16 -3.11 -7.80
CA VAL A 51 -12.82 -4.40 -8.00
C VAL A 51 -14.16 -4.16 -8.69
N ASP A 52 -14.40 -4.86 -9.79
CA ASP A 52 -15.67 -4.78 -10.53
C ASP A 52 -16.75 -5.62 -9.84
N ALA A 53 -17.12 -5.18 -8.65
CA ALA A 53 -18.15 -5.82 -7.84
C ALA A 53 -18.73 -4.82 -6.83
N THR A 54 -20.00 -5.00 -6.51
CA THR A 54 -20.63 -4.29 -5.40
C THR A 54 -20.15 -4.83 -4.06
N LEU A 55 -20.30 -4.06 -2.99
CA LEU A 55 -19.99 -4.51 -1.63
C LEU A 55 -20.77 -5.80 -1.25
N ALA A 56 -22.01 -5.93 -1.72
CA ALA A 56 -22.82 -7.14 -1.46
C ALA A 56 -22.20 -8.39 -2.12
N GLN A 57 -21.72 -8.27 -3.36
CA GLN A 57 -21.04 -9.36 -4.06
C GLN A 57 -19.70 -9.72 -3.39
N LEU A 58 -18.94 -8.71 -2.94
CA LEU A 58 -17.71 -8.94 -2.18
C LEU A 58 -17.97 -9.69 -0.88
N ARG A 59 -18.99 -9.29 -0.11
CA ARG A 59 -19.35 -9.95 1.16
C ARG A 59 -19.74 -11.41 1.01
N ALA A 60 -20.38 -11.76 -0.08
CA ALA A 60 -20.73 -13.15 -0.36
C ALA A 60 -19.52 -14.00 -0.81
N GLY A 61 -18.44 -13.35 -1.18
CA GLY A 61 -17.27 -13.96 -1.78
C GLY A 61 -16.16 -14.37 -0.80
N ALA A 62 -14.98 -14.59 -1.37
CA ALA A 62 -13.77 -14.95 -0.65
C ALA A 62 -12.60 -14.04 -1.03
N PHE A 63 -11.73 -13.86 -0.07
CA PHE A 63 -10.47 -13.15 -0.19
C PHE A 63 -9.30 -14.12 0.00
N THR A 64 -8.29 -13.98 -0.83
CA THR A 64 -7.03 -14.71 -0.67
C THR A 64 -5.89 -13.72 -0.79
N MET A 65 -4.97 -13.76 0.18
CA MET A 65 -3.70 -13.05 0.10
C MET A 65 -2.55 -14.04 0.26
N CYS A 66 -1.58 -13.94 -0.63
CA CYS A 66 -0.35 -14.71 -0.56
C CYS A 66 0.86 -13.78 -0.47
N ARG A 67 1.84 -14.18 0.32
CA ARG A 67 3.17 -13.57 0.36
C ARG A 67 4.20 -14.68 0.16
N ASN A 68 5.03 -14.57 -0.87
CA ASN A 68 6.06 -15.57 -1.23
C ASN A 68 5.53 -17.01 -1.32
N GLY A 69 4.29 -17.19 -1.78
CA GLY A 69 3.66 -18.51 -1.87
C GLY A 69 2.91 -18.98 -0.62
N SER A 70 3.15 -18.39 0.54
CA SER A 70 2.33 -18.64 1.75
C SER A 70 1.02 -17.86 1.63
N CYS A 71 -0.11 -18.57 1.66
CA CYS A 71 -1.41 -17.98 1.39
C CYS A 71 -2.33 -18.04 2.62
N PHE A 72 -3.07 -16.96 2.82
CA PHE A 72 -4.18 -16.85 3.74
C PHE A 72 -5.48 -16.68 2.94
N ARG A 73 -6.52 -17.39 3.31
CA ARG A 73 -7.85 -17.29 2.69
C ARG A 73 -8.91 -17.05 3.76
N SER A 74 -9.86 -16.18 3.47
CA SER A 74 -11.00 -15.89 4.34
C SER A 74 -12.24 -15.61 3.52
N ARG A 75 -13.40 -15.87 4.13
CA ARG A 75 -14.70 -15.34 3.65
C ARG A 75 -14.85 -13.90 4.10
N LEU A 76 -15.64 -13.13 3.36
CA LEU A 76 -15.86 -11.71 3.61
C LEU A 76 -17.22 -11.41 4.27
N GLU A 77 -17.95 -12.42 4.73
CA GLU A 77 -19.28 -12.29 5.36
C GLU A 77 -19.29 -11.38 6.59
N GLY A 78 -18.14 -11.21 7.27
CA GLY A 78 -17.98 -10.31 8.42
C GLY A 78 -17.88 -8.82 8.09
N PHE A 79 -17.88 -8.44 6.81
CA PHE A 79 -17.90 -7.04 6.42
C PHE A 79 -19.19 -6.36 6.91
N ARG A 80 -19.05 -5.36 7.78
CA ARG A 80 -20.20 -4.59 8.28
C ARG A 80 -20.49 -3.40 7.37
N PRO A 81 -21.72 -3.26 6.84
CA PRO A 81 -22.07 -2.19 5.89
C PRO A 81 -22.52 -0.89 6.55
N ASP A 82 -22.47 -0.80 7.86
CA ASP A 82 -23.06 0.25 8.71
C ASP A 82 -22.35 1.61 8.61
N ARG A 83 -21.30 1.72 7.79
CA ARG A 83 -20.64 2.97 7.41
C ARG A 83 -20.39 2.95 5.91
N GLU A 84 -20.36 4.11 5.29
CA GLU A 84 -19.97 4.28 3.86
C GLU A 84 -18.63 3.61 3.51
N GLN A 85 -17.86 3.27 4.53
CA GLN A 85 -16.62 2.52 4.45
C GLN A 85 -16.79 1.21 5.21
N GLY A 86 -16.92 0.09 4.50
CA GLY A 86 -16.87 -1.23 5.10
C GLY A 86 -15.49 -1.47 5.72
N PHE A 87 -15.44 -2.00 6.94
CA PHE A 87 -14.22 -2.37 7.63
C PHE A 87 -14.29 -3.82 8.10
N LEU A 88 -13.26 -4.58 7.84
CA LEU A 88 -13.12 -5.96 8.28
C LEU A 88 -11.70 -6.23 8.76
N GLN A 89 -11.57 -6.63 10.01
CA GLN A 89 -10.31 -7.12 10.56
C GLN A 89 -10.31 -8.66 10.50
N LEU A 90 -9.28 -9.22 9.87
CA LEU A 90 -9.11 -10.65 9.71
C LEU A 90 -8.07 -11.16 10.70
N LYS A 91 -8.41 -12.23 11.41
CA LYS A 91 -7.45 -12.95 12.24
C LYS A 91 -6.53 -13.77 11.34
N MET A 92 -5.25 -13.44 11.37
CA MET A 92 -4.22 -14.19 10.67
C MET A 92 -3.72 -15.38 11.51
N PRO A 93 -3.23 -16.46 10.88
CA PRO A 93 -2.53 -17.53 11.58
C PRO A 93 -1.31 -16.99 12.33
N LYS A 94 -0.96 -17.61 13.46
CA LYS A 94 0.20 -17.19 14.28
C LYS A 94 1.53 -17.23 13.53
N GLU A 95 1.63 -18.10 12.54
CA GLU A 95 2.82 -18.28 11.69
C GLU A 95 3.11 -17.06 10.79
N ALA A 96 2.14 -16.16 10.64
CA ALA A 96 2.29 -14.93 9.84
C ALA A 96 3.08 -13.81 10.56
N GLY A 97 3.49 -14.04 11.83
CA GLY A 97 4.25 -13.08 12.63
C GLY A 97 3.68 -12.92 14.05
N ARG A 98 4.36 -12.13 14.87
CA ARG A 98 3.96 -11.90 16.27
C ARG A 98 2.62 -11.12 16.38
N PHE A 99 2.39 -10.19 15.45
CA PHE A 99 1.18 -9.36 15.40
C PHE A 99 0.67 -9.23 13.96
N PRO A 100 0.31 -10.35 13.29
CA PRO A 100 -0.18 -10.25 11.94
C PRO A 100 -1.57 -9.59 11.97
N LEU A 101 -1.64 -8.39 11.46
CA LEU A 101 -2.87 -7.62 11.31
C LEU A 101 -3.24 -7.56 9.83
N MET A 102 -4.46 -7.93 9.50
CA MET A 102 -5.00 -7.71 8.18
C MET A 102 -6.33 -6.97 8.28
N GLU A 103 -6.39 -5.85 7.60
CA GLU A 103 -7.57 -5.02 7.56
C GLU A 103 -8.00 -4.82 6.11
N LEU A 104 -9.29 -4.89 5.89
CA LEU A 104 -9.93 -4.56 4.62
C LEU A 104 -10.87 -3.39 4.85
N SER A 105 -10.76 -2.35 4.04
CA SER A 105 -11.74 -1.28 3.97
C SER A 105 -12.20 -1.08 2.54
N THR A 106 -13.41 -0.55 2.36
CA THR A 106 -14.01 -0.38 1.04
C THR A 106 -14.59 1.00 0.88
N LYS A 107 -14.54 1.52 -0.34
CA LYS A 107 -15.33 2.68 -0.75
C LYS A 107 -15.93 2.44 -2.14
N PRO A 108 -17.14 2.97 -2.42
CA PRO A 108 -17.72 2.89 -3.76
C PRO A 108 -16.89 3.70 -4.77
N LEU A 109 -16.81 3.21 -6.01
CA LEU A 109 -16.21 3.93 -7.12
C LEU A 109 -17.27 4.73 -7.90
N PRO A 110 -16.96 5.93 -8.40
CA PRO A 110 -17.90 6.73 -9.20
C PRO A 110 -18.35 6.03 -10.49
N THR A 111 -17.51 5.15 -11.04
CA THR A 111 -17.78 4.35 -12.25
C THR A 111 -18.59 3.08 -12.00
N GLY A 112 -19.01 2.85 -10.78
CA GLY A 112 -19.52 1.56 -10.30
C GLY A 112 -18.39 0.68 -9.80
N GLY A 113 -18.75 -0.40 -9.07
CA GLY A 113 -17.78 -1.25 -8.40
C GLY A 113 -17.31 -0.68 -7.06
N THR A 114 -16.24 -1.25 -6.53
CA THR A 114 -15.73 -0.97 -5.19
C THR A 114 -14.21 -0.88 -5.21
N GLU A 115 -13.64 0.17 -4.64
CA GLU A 115 -12.21 0.16 -4.29
C GLU A 115 -12.05 -0.55 -2.94
N VAL A 116 -11.21 -1.56 -2.91
CA VAL A 116 -10.86 -2.29 -1.68
C VAL A 116 -9.45 -1.91 -1.29
N ARG A 117 -9.30 -1.38 -0.08
CA ARG A 117 -7.99 -1.21 0.54
C ARG A 117 -7.68 -2.42 1.39
N VAL A 118 -6.54 -3.04 1.13
CA VAL A 118 -5.98 -4.14 1.91
C VAL A 118 -4.78 -3.62 2.66
N SER A 119 -4.81 -3.65 3.99
CA SER A 119 -3.68 -3.32 4.85
C SER A 119 -3.21 -4.58 5.56
N TYR A 120 -1.95 -4.93 5.36
CA TYR A 120 -1.31 -6.06 6.03
C TYR A 120 -0.12 -5.58 6.83
N GLY A 121 -0.16 -5.84 8.13
CA GLY A 121 0.90 -5.53 9.07
C GLY A 121 1.58 -6.79 9.60
N THR A 122 2.91 -6.72 9.79
CA THR A 122 3.71 -7.80 10.38
C THR A 122 4.97 -7.23 11.03
N ASP A 123 5.73 -8.08 11.73
CA ASP A 123 7.02 -7.69 12.29
C ASP A 123 8.00 -7.26 11.18
N PRO A 124 8.78 -6.18 11.39
CA PRO A 124 9.75 -5.68 10.41
C PRO A 124 10.75 -6.74 9.95
N GLU A 125 11.16 -7.62 10.87
CA GLU A 125 12.14 -8.69 10.62
C GLU A 125 11.62 -9.76 9.64
N MET A 126 10.31 -9.86 9.50
CA MET A 126 9.65 -10.77 8.57
C MET A 126 9.62 -10.23 7.14
N LEU A 127 9.88 -8.95 6.92
CA LEU A 127 9.82 -8.30 5.62
C LEU A 127 11.16 -8.40 4.90
N LYS A 128 11.11 -8.73 3.61
CA LYS A 128 12.30 -8.80 2.75
C LYS A 128 12.05 -8.03 1.46
N GLN A 129 13.02 -7.22 1.05
CA GLN A 129 12.97 -6.59 -0.27
C GLN A 129 12.76 -7.66 -1.34
N GLY A 130 11.84 -7.39 -2.25
CA GLY A 130 11.48 -8.35 -3.28
C GLY A 130 10.37 -9.34 -2.88
N ASP A 131 9.77 -9.23 -1.70
CA ASP A 131 8.59 -10.02 -1.34
C ASP A 131 7.52 -9.92 -2.42
N ILE A 132 6.97 -11.05 -2.83
CA ILE A 132 5.93 -11.11 -3.85
C ILE A 132 4.57 -11.24 -3.17
N TYR A 133 3.71 -10.25 -3.42
CA TYR A 133 2.32 -10.26 -2.97
C TYR A 133 1.38 -10.64 -4.11
N ARG A 134 0.39 -11.47 -3.78
CA ARG A 134 -0.76 -11.75 -4.62
C ARG A 134 -2.03 -11.60 -3.80
N VAL A 135 -2.98 -10.83 -4.31
CA VAL A 135 -4.29 -10.60 -3.68
C VAL A 135 -5.36 -10.97 -4.69
N THR A 136 -6.36 -11.74 -4.27
CA THR A 136 -7.46 -12.17 -5.14
C THR A 136 -8.78 -12.06 -4.39
N PHE A 137 -9.77 -11.45 -5.02
CA PHE A 137 -11.17 -11.47 -4.61
C PHE A 137 -11.95 -12.36 -5.56
N GLN A 138 -12.72 -13.28 -5.01
CA GLN A 138 -13.52 -14.24 -5.77
C GLN A 138 -15.00 -14.16 -5.36
N ALA A 139 -15.89 -14.23 -6.33
CA ALA A 139 -17.31 -14.42 -6.09
C ALA A 139 -17.62 -15.84 -5.57
N VAL A 140 -18.87 -16.07 -5.15
CA VAL A 140 -19.35 -17.37 -4.66
C VAL A 140 -19.22 -18.46 -5.74
N ASP A 141 -19.42 -18.10 -7.00
CA ASP A 141 -19.29 -18.99 -8.17
C ASP A 141 -17.82 -19.26 -8.59
N GLY A 142 -16.85 -18.71 -7.85
CA GLY A 142 -15.42 -18.84 -8.13
C GLY A 142 -14.86 -17.85 -9.14
N ARG A 143 -15.69 -17.01 -9.77
CA ARG A 143 -15.24 -15.97 -10.69
C ARG A 143 -14.36 -14.95 -9.97
N THR A 144 -13.24 -14.57 -10.58
CA THR A 144 -12.36 -13.52 -10.03
C THR A 144 -13.02 -12.15 -10.21
N LEU A 145 -13.19 -11.44 -9.10
CA LEU A 145 -13.73 -10.07 -9.04
C LEU A 145 -12.64 -9.02 -9.13
N GLY A 146 -11.46 -9.35 -8.64
CA GLY A 146 -10.27 -8.50 -8.70
C GLY A 146 -9.02 -9.29 -8.32
N GLU A 147 -7.91 -8.95 -8.96
CA GLU A 147 -6.62 -9.58 -8.71
C GLU A 147 -5.49 -8.56 -8.79
N PHE A 148 -4.52 -8.75 -7.91
CA PHE A 148 -3.27 -7.99 -7.88
C PHE A 148 -2.09 -8.94 -7.69
N ARG A 149 -0.98 -8.64 -8.35
CA ARG A 149 0.34 -9.20 -8.09
C ARG A 149 1.37 -8.11 -8.14
N GLY A 150 2.24 -8.04 -7.13
CA GLY A 150 3.30 -7.04 -7.06
C GLY A 150 4.50 -7.52 -6.27
N THR A 151 5.63 -6.88 -6.52
CA THR A 151 6.89 -7.11 -5.81
C THR A 151 7.16 -5.93 -4.91
N ALA A 152 7.40 -6.19 -3.63
CA ALA A 152 7.59 -5.15 -2.64
C ALA A 152 8.96 -4.48 -2.75
N GLN A 153 8.94 -3.15 -2.72
CA GLN A 153 10.08 -2.28 -2.51
C GLN A 153 9.78 -1.47 -1.25
N TYR A 154 10.11 -2.03 -0.09
CA TYR A 154 9.79 -1.39 1.18
C TYR A 154 10.60 -0.11 1.38
N GLN A 155 9.91 0.92 1.79
CA GLN A 155 10.51 2.18 2.20
C GLN A 155 10.63 2.21 3.71
N LYS A 156 11.78 2.68 4.20
CA LYS A 156 11.99 2.98 5.61
C LYS A 156 11.21 4.24 5.97
N VAL A 157 10.44 4.17 7.05
CA VAL A 157 9.66 5.29 7.59
C VAL A 157 9.96 5.46 9.07
N GLU A 158 10.24 6.67 9.49
CA GLU A 158 10.52 7.04 10.89
C GLU A 158 9.52 8.14 11.33
N PRO A 159 8.24 7.81 11.54
CA PRO A 159 7.18 8.80 11.75
C PRO A 159 7.36 9.63 13.03
N ASN A 160 8.13 9.15 13.98
CA ASN A 160 8.40 9.81 15.25
C ASN A 160 9.80 10.45 15.29
N GLY A 161 10.47 10.54 14.13
CA GLY A 161 11.83 11.02 14.01
C GLY A 161 12.88 9.91 14.19
N PRO A 162 14.15 10.25 13.96
CA PRO A 162 15.25 9.31 14.09
C PRO A 162 15.31 8.73 15.51
N ASP A 163 15.64 7.46 15.62
CA ASP A 163 15.77 6.68 16.87
C ASP A 163 14.47 6.41 17.65
N CYS A 164 13.30 6.80 17.13
CA CYS A 164 12.00 6.59 17.75
C CYS A 164 11.19 5.42 17.14
N GLY A 165 11.89 4.46 16.55
CA GLY A 165 11.31 3.31 15.89
C GLY A 165 11.27 3.46 14.37
N THR A 166 11.58 2.36 13.70
CA THR A 166 11.61 2.28 12.23
C THR A 166 10.56 1.30 11.76
N CYS A 167 9.81 1.69 10.73
CA CYS A 167 8.89 0.83 10.02
C CYS A 167 9.31 0.67 8.58
N TYR A 168 8.90 -0.40 7.98
CA TYR A 168 9.10 -0.69 6.56
C TYR A 168 7.75 -0.86 5.90
N HIS A 169 7.45 -0.02 4.92
CA HIS A 169 6.14 -0.03 4.28
C HIS A 169 6.25 0.00 2.76
N VAL A 170 5.34 -0.71 2.08
CA VAL A 170 5.14 -0.61 0.65
C VAL A 170 3.67 -0.27 0.36
N TYR A 171 3.48 0.63 -0.58
CA TYR A 171 2.16 1.01 -1.04
C TYR A 171 1.99 0.64 -2.50
N PHE A 172 0.97 -0.17 -2.78
CA PHE A 172 0.56 -0.53 -4.12
C PHE A 172 -0.75 0.17 -4.47
N LYS A 173 -0.79 0.79 -5.61
CA LYS A 173 -2.01 1.36 -6.18
C LYS A 173 -2.19 0.84 -7.59
N ARG A 174 -3.32 0.19 -7.83
CA ARG A 174 -3.73 -0.14 -9.18
C ARG A 174 -4.68 0.96 -9.66
N THR A 175 -4.29 1.66 -10.71
CA THR A 175 -5.22 2.55 -11.43
C THR A 175 -6.26 1.71 -12.16
N PRO A 176 -7.51 2.16 -12.21
CA PRO A 176 -8.59 1.52 -12.97
C PRO A 176 -8.26 1.37 -14.45
#